data_3cfb1fed6ad27d8ffd2c12e20834e51e
#
_entry.id   3cfb1fed6ad27d8ffd2c12e20834e51e
#
_cell.length_a   1.000
_cell.length_b   1.000
_cell.length_c   1.000
_cell.angle_alpha   90.00
_cell.angle_beta   90.00
_cell.angle_gamma   90.00
#
_symmetry.space_group_name_H-M   'P 1'
#
loop_
_entity.id
_entity.type
_entity.pdbx_description
1 polymer ?
#
loop_
_entity_poly.entity_id
_entity_poly.type
_entity_poly.pdbx_seq_one_letter_code
_entity_poly.pdbx_strand_id
1 'polypeptide(L)'
;MITLEALNALPIDEFTAVLGTIFEHSPWVAQRAAAARPFASRLQLLDAMRAVVQAAPREEQLALIRAHPQLGARGRKRAELTEASSREQRRAGLDACSDEEFEQLLRLNTAYGHKFSFPFILAVRGHDPNSILASMRGRLNNDPELERHTALSQIGLIGGYRLADLVTSPAGAEVAAMSEKLAASAPLSRSRSPTTVATPAASPVDALQSAALLREWMLAANLDFYTAPNGSLAGVQQHTANAKYLLVGVYPDPTTGTLRRDGSLGSLLGIAVAQQIRQKGLATRYNLCVLASSAEADTDPLAPVRSLGLTGHYEVFPREQSIVPDYIPPDADTLERAAQTLERFLTTQPSTN
;
A
#
# COMPACT_ATOMS: atom_id res chain seq x y z
N MET A 1 -0.31 -19.22 -2.28
CA MET A 1 -0.81 -18.27 -1.27
C MET A 1 -1.31 -19.06 -0.06
N ILE A 2 -1.15 -18.54 1.14
CA ILE A 2 -1.61 -19.15 2.40
C ILE A 2 -2.60 -18.19 3.10
N THR A 3 -3.63 -18.73 3.77
CA THR A 3 -4.52 -17.88 4.57
C THR A 3 -3.82 -17.50 5.88
N LEU A 4 -4.15 -16.32 6.41
CA LEU A 4 -3.58 -15.86 7.68
C LEU A 4 -3.94 -16.81 8.85
N GLU A 5 -5.13 -17.41 8.82
CA GLU A 5 -5.57 -18.41 9.79
C GLU A 5 -4.66 -19.66 9.75
N ALA A 6 -4.45 -20.22 8.57
CA ALA A 6 -3.54 -21.36 8.41
C ALA A 6 -2.12 -21.01 8.83
N LEU A 7 -1.64 -19.81 8.46
CA LEU A 7 -0.31 -19.33 8.84
C LEU A 7 -0.15 -19.22 10.39
N ASN A 8 -1.18 -18.71 11.09
CA ASN A 8 -1.18 -18.62 12.55
C ASN A 8 -1.09 -20.00 13.22
N ALA A 9 -1.64 -21.03 12.59
CA ALA A 9 -1.66 -22.41 13.14
C ALA A 9 -0.36 -23.19 12.88
N LEU A 10 0.54 -22.71 12.02
CA LEU A 10 1.79 -23.42 11.69
C LEU A 10 2.73 -23.53 12.91
N PRO A 11 3.49 -24.64 13.03
CA PRO A 11 4.68 -24.68 13.89
C PRO A 11 5.65 -23.55 13.54
N ILE A 12 6.49 -23.13 14.51
CA ILE A 12 7.41 -21.98 14.33
C ILE A 12 8.35 -22.19 13.13
N ASP A 13 8.86 -23.39 12.94
CA ASP A 13 9.79 -23.69 11.85
C ASP A 13 9.11 -23.56 10.47
N GLU A 14 7.88 -24.07 10.35
CA GLU A 14 7.10 -23.95 9.11
C GLU A 14 6.66 -22.51 8.86
N PHE A 15 6.22 -21.79 9.89
CA PHE A 15 5.93 -20.36 9.82
C PHE A 15 7.15 -19.56 9.33
N THR A 16 8.33 -19.88 9.91
CA THR A 16 9.59 -19.25 9.51
C THR A 16 9.98 -19.60 8.07
N ALA A 17 9.78 -20.84 7.66
CA ALA A 17 10.06 -21.25 6.27
C ALA A 17 9.17 -20.53 5.26
N VAL A 18 7.87 -20.37 5.56
CA VAL A 18 6.91 -19.66 4.69
C VAL A 18 7.24 -18.18 4.56
N LEU A 19 7.58 -17.52 5.65
CA LEU A 19 7.80 -16.06 5.70
C LEU A 19 9.27 -15.64 5.61
N GLY A 20 10.21 -16.58 5.65
CA GLY A 20 11.64 -16.29 5.73
C GLY A 20 12.22 -15.54 4.53
N THR A 21 11.49 -15.52 3.40
CA THR A 21 11.87 -14.80 2.18
C THR A 21 11.25 -13.39 2.08
N ILE A 22 10.38 -13.02 3.01
CA ILE A 22 9.73 -11.68 3.02
C ILE A 22 10.78 -10.59 3.21
N PHE A 23 11.70 -10.78 4.16
CA PHE A 23 12.87 -9.94 4.35
C PHE A 23 14.09 -10.68 3.80
N GLU A 24 14.76 -10.07 2.83
CA GLU A 24 15.81 -10.69 2.02
C GLU A 24 16.87 -11.39 2.91
N HIS A 25 17.05 -12.69 2.71
CA HIS A 25 18.00 -13.54 3.44
C HIS A 25 17.98 -13.39 4.98
N SER A 26 16.81 -13.00 5.55
CA SER A 26 16.71 -12.69 6.99
C SER A 26 15.53 -13.42 7.65
N PRO A 27 15.54 -14.78 7.69
CA PRO A 27 14.45 -15.57 8.28
C PRO A 27 14.25 -15.31 9.78
N TRP A 28 15.26 -14.78 10.46
CA TRP A 28 15.19 -14.39 11.87
C TRP A 28 14.10 -13.36 12.16
N VAL A 29 13.72 -12.52 11.18
CA VAL A 29 12.61 -11.56 11.32
C VAL A 29 11.29 -12.29 11.50
N ALA A 30 10.99 -13.27 10.64
CA ALA A 30 9.80 -14.12 10.75
C ALA A 30 9.82 -14.94 12.05
N GLN A 31 10.95 -15.55 12.37
CA GLN A 31 11.12 -16.36 13.56
C GLN A 31 10.82 -15.59 14.84
N ARG A 32 11.37 -14.37 14.98
CA ARG A 32 11.11 -13.52 16.16
C ARG A 32 9.68 -12.98 16.18
N ALA A 33 9.12 -12.62 15.01
CA ALA A 33 7.74 -12.14 14.92
C ALA A 33 6.70 -13.22 15.29
N ALA A 34 7.04 -14.51 15.17
CA ALA A 34 6.16 -15.63 15.53
C ALA A 34 5.69 -15.58 16.99
N ALA A 35 6.43 -14.93 17.90
CA ALA A 35 6.05 -14.76 19.30
C ALA A 35 4.80 -13.88 19.50
N ALA A 36 4.44 -13.06 18.51
CA ALA A 36 3.28 -12.15 18.57
C ALA A 36 1.99 -12.77 18.00
N ARG A 37 2.00 -14.07 17.63
CA ARG A 37 0.81 -14.78 17.15
C ARG A 37 -0.24 -14.97 18.25
N PRO A 38 -1.55 -15.08 17.90
CA PRO A 38 -2.10 -15.01 16.54
C PRO A 38 -2.26 -13.57 16.02
N PHE A 39 -2.08 -13.39 14.70
CA PHE A 39 -2.33 -12.12 14.05
C PHE A 39 -3.77 -12.05 13.55
N ALA A 40 -4.46 -10.93 13.78
CA ALA A 40 -5.82 -10.71 13.31
C ALA A 40 -5.87 -10.22 11.85
N SER A 41 -4.80 -9.56 11.36
CA SER A 41 -4.69 -9.06 9.99
C SER A 41 -3.25 -9.23 9.45
N ARG A 42 -3.11 -9.22 8.14
CA ARG A 42 -1.80 -9.18 7.48
C ARG A 42 -1.03 -7.91 7.85
N LEU A 43 -1.73 -6.78 8.01
CA LEU A 43 -1.10 -5.53 8.44
C LEU A 43 -0.50 -5.67 9.84
N GLN A 44 -1.19 -6.34 10.77
CA GLN A 44 -0.66 -6.61 12.12
C GLN A 44 0.60 -7.51 12.08
N LEU A 45 0.59 -8.54 11.22
CA LEU A 45 1.78 -9.37 10.98
C LEU A 45 2.96 -8.54 10.46
N LEU A 46 2.71 -7.67 9.47
CA LEU A 46 3.75 -6.78 8.92
C LEU A 46 4.32 -5.85 9.99
N ASP A 47 3.46 -5.26 10.82
CA ASP A 47 3.89 -4.36 11.89
C ASP A 47 4.72 -5.09 12.96
N ALA A 48 4.37 -6.33 13.29
CA ALA A 48 5.19 -7.17 14.17
C ALA A 48 6.57 -7.45 13.57
N MET A 49 6.65 -7.77 12.28
CA MET A 49 7.93 -7.97 11.59
C MET A 49 8.76 -6.69 11.52
N ARG A 50 8.13 -5.53 11.24
CA ARG A 50 8.79 -4.22 11.29
C ARG A 50 9.32 -3.88 12.68
N ALA A 51 8.54 -4.16 13.73
CA ALA A 51 8.96 -3.95 15.12
C ALA A 51 10.18 -4.80 15.48
N VAL A 52 10.23 -6.05 15.04
CA VAL A 52 11.42 -6.92 15.21
C VAL A 52 12.66 -6.30 14.57
N VAL A 53 12.55 -5.77 13.35
CA VAL A 53 13.66 -5.11 12.65
C VAL A 53 14.08 -3.83 13.38
N GLN A 54 13.14 -3.02 13.83
CA GLN A 54 13.44 -1.78 14.55
C GLN A 54 14.13 -2.03 15.91
N ALA A 55 13.73 -3.09 16.61
CA ALA A 55 14.32 -3.47 17.89
C ALA A 55 15.65 -4.23 17.77
N ALA A 56 16.04 -4.66 16.56
CA ALA A 56 17.27 -5.40 16.33
C ALA A 56 18.51 -4.54 16.57
N PRO A 57 19.63 -5.13 17.03
CA PRO A 57 20.92 -4.44 17.12
C PRO A 57 21.32 -3.84 15.76
N ARG A 58 22.06 -2.72 15.83
CA ARG A 58 22.51 -1.98 14.64
C ARG A 58 23.21 -2.89 13.61
N GLU A 59 24.02 -3.82 14.06
CA GLU A 59 24.76 -4.74 13.16
C GLU A 59 23.82 -5.70 12.43
N GLU A 60 22.77 -6.21 13.09
CA GLU A 60 21.76 -7.05 12.43
C GLU A 60 20.95 -6.24 11.41
N GLN A 61 20.63 -4.97 11.73
CA GLN A 61 19.96 -4.07 10.79
C GLN A 61 20.84 -3.79 9.55
N LEU A 62 22.12 -3.53 9.74
CA LEU A 62 23.07 -3.35 8.64
C LEU A 62 23.25 -4.62 7.82
N ALA A 63 23.30 -5.79 8.46
CA ALA A 63 23.35 -7.08 7.77
C ALA A 63 22.10 -7.29 6.90
N LEU A 64 20.89 -6.98 7.42
CA LEU A 64 19.65 -7.02 6.65
C LEU A 64 19.70 -6.08 5.44
N ILE A 65 20.17 -4.85 5.59
CA ILE A 65 20.27 -3.89 4.47
C ILE A 65 21.26 -4.43 3.42
N ARG A 66 22.42 -4.94 3.85
CA ARG A 66 23.46 -5.48 2.96
C ARG A 66 23.05 -6.77 2.24
N ALA A 67 22.08 -7.52 2.80
CA ALA A 67 21.53 -8.71 2.16
C ALA A 67 20.67 -8.38 0.92
N HIS A 68 20.20 -7.13 0.78
CA HIS A 68 19.41 -6.74 -0.37
C HIS A 68 20.29 -6.51 -1.60
N PRO A 69 19.82 -6.95 -2.78
CA PRO A 69 20.56 -6.76 -4.02
C PRO A 69 20.53 -5.29 -4.46
N GLN A 70 21.58 -4.89 -5.13
CA GLN A 70 21.68 -3.57 -5.77
C GLN A 70 20.67 -3.43 -6.92
N LEU A 71 20.04 -2.25 -7.06
CA LEU A 71 19.15 -1.98 -8.18
C LEU A 71 19.91 -1.90 -9.51
N GLY A 72 19.28 -2.38 -10.59
CA GLY A 72 19.86 -2.35 -11.95
C GLY A 72 20.99 -3.35 -12.17
N ALA A 73 21.02 -4.46 -11.44
CA ALA A 73 22.00 -5.51 -11.69
C ALA A 73 21.82 -6.13 -13.08
N ARG A 74 22.89 -6.14 -13.90
CA ARG A 74 22.94 -6.82 -15.21
C ARG A 74 24.00 -7.92 -15.20
N GLY A 75 23.90 -8.85 -16.14
CA GLY A 75 24.87 -9.95 -16.29
C GLY A 75 24.89 -10.92 -15.11
N ARG A 76 26.08 -11.31 -14.63
CA ARG A 76 26.24 -12.29 -13.54
C ARG A 76 25.55 -11.87 -12.23
N LYS A 77 25.57 -10.58 -11.90
CA LYS A 77 24.89 -10.05 -10.70
C LYS A 77 23.38 -10.22 -10.76
N ARG A 78 22.78 -10.33 -11.96
CA ARG A 78 21.35 -10.62 -12.11
C ARG A 78 21.00 -12.06 -11.69
N ALA A 79 21.91 -13.01 -11.86
CA ALA A 79 21.72 -14.40 -11.44
C ALA A 79 21.71 -14.57 -9.91
N GLU A 80 22.22 -13.58 -9.18
CA GLU A 80 22.25 -13.56 -7.70
C GLU A 80 20.96 -12.98 -7.10
N LEU A 81 20.06 -12.40 -7.93
CA LEU A 81 18.80 -11.85 -7.46
C LEU A 81 17.82 -12.98 -7.08
N THR A 82 17.11 -12.79 -5.95
CA THR A 82 15.95 -13.63 -5.69
C THR A 82 14.88 -13.42 -6.77
N GLU A 83 14.00 -14.39 -6.94
CA GLU A 83 12.91 -14.30 -7.93
C GLU A 83 12.00 -13.08 -7.63
N ALA A 84 11.77 -12.77 -6.35
CA ALA A 84 10.99 -11.61 -5.92
C ALA A 84 11.67 -10.30 -6.34
N SER A 85 12.96 -10.14 -6.02
CA SER A 85 13.75 -8.94 -6.38
C SER A 85 13.86 -8.77 -7.90
N SER A 86 14.04 -9.85 -8.66
CA SER A 86 14.05 -9.81 -10.12
C SER A 86 12.72 -9.34 -10.72
N ARG A 87 11.60 -9.80 -10.16
CA ARG A 87 10.25 -9.42 -10.60
C ARG A 87 9.93 -7.97 -10.27
N GLU A 88 10.32 -7.51 -9.08
CA GLU A 88 10.16 -6.13 -8.63
C GLU A 88 10.93 -5.16 -9.55
N GLN A 89 12.19 -5.44 -9.84
CA GLN A 89 13.02 -4.59 -10.71
C GLN A 89 12.52 -4.55 -12.16
N ARG A 90 12.02 -5.67 -12.70
CA ARG A 90 11.41 -5.71 -14.04
C ARG A 90 10.16 -4.83 -14.11
N ARG A 91 9.28 -4.90 -13.10
CA ARG A 91 8.06 -4.07 -13.06
C ARG A 91 8.34 -2.57 -13.02
N ALA A 92 9.47 -2.17 -12.43
CA ALA A 92 9.92 -0.78 -12.40
C ALA A 92 10.62 -0.33 -13.71
N GLY A 93 10.66 -1.17 -14.73
CA GLY A 93 11.27 -0.84 -16.03
C GLY A 93 12.80 -0.81 -16.01
N LEU A 94 13.45 -1.29 -14.96
CA LEU A 94 14.92 -1.29 -14.88
C LEU A 94 15.60 -2.18 -15.94
N ASP A 95 14.86 -3.11 -16.54
CA ASP A 95 15.32 -3.91 -17.67
C ASP A 95 15.35 -3.13 -18.98
N ALA A 96 14.51 -2.10 -19.10
CA ALA A 96 14.29 -1.29 -20.30
C ALA A 96 14.93 0.10 -20.20
N CYS A 97 15.79 0.33 -19.19
CA CYS A 97 16.57 1.57 -19.07
C CYS A 97 17.40 1.82 -20.33
N SER A 98 17.45 3.08 -20.79
CA SER A 98 18.41 3.51 -21.79
C SER A 98 19.85 3.31 -21.31
N ASP A 99 20.82 3.32 -22.22
CA ASP A 99 22.23 3.20 -21.84
C ASP A 99 22.67 4.36 -20.94
N GLU A 100 22.17 5.57 -21.18
CA GLU A 100 22.45 6.76 -20.35
C GLU A 100 21.86 6.62 -18.94
N GLU A 101 20.61 6.16 -18.82
CA GLU A 101 19.98 5.90 -17.52
C GLU A 101 20.73 4.82 -16.74
N PHE A 102 21.13 3.76 -17.43
CA PHE A 102 21.90 2.68 -16.83
C PHE A 102 23.27 3.13 -16.35
N GLU A 103 24.01 3.91 -17.14
CA GLU A 103 25.28 4.49 -16.71
C GLU A 103 25.13 5.43 -15.52
N GLN A 104 24.06 6.24 -15.48
CA GLN A 104 23.75 7.08 -14.33
C GLN A 104 23.48 6.23 -13.09
N LEU A 105 22.70 5.14 -13.24
CA LEU A 105 22.39 4.21 -12.15
C LEU A 105 23.68 3.57 -11.59
N LEU A 106 24.62 3.16 -12.44
CA LEU A 106 25.91 2.61 -12.02
C LEU A 106 26.74 3.63 -11.25
N ARG A 107 26.84 4.87 -11.76
CA ARG A 107 27.57 5.95 -11.08
C ARG A 107 26.99 6.25 -9.70
N LEU A 108 25.66 6.36 -9.62
CA LEU A 108 24.96 6.62 -8.36
C LEU A 108 25.09 5.47 -7.37
N ASN A 109 24.97 4.23 -7.82
CA ASN A 109 25.20 3.04 -6.99
C ASN A 109 26.60 3.02 -6.41
N THR A 110 27.63 3.35 -7.22
CA THR A 110 29.02 3.42 -6.77
C THR A 110 29.21 4.51 -5.71
N ALA A 111 28.71 5.73 -5.98
CA ALA A 111 28.79 6.84 -5.03
C ALA A 111 28.05 6.52 -3.71
N TYR A 112 26.89 5.89 -3.82
CA TYR A 112 26.07 5.50 -2.66
C TYR A 112 26.77 4.44 -1.81
N GLY A 113 27.30 3.38 -2.44
CA GLY A 113 28.07 2.34 -1.75
C GLY A 113 29.32 2.88 -1.03
N HIS A 114 30.03 3.83 -1.65
CA HIS A 114 31.16 4.51 -1.02
C HIS A 114 30.75 5.33 0.21
N LYS A 115 29.63 6.05 0.12
CA LYS A 115 29.16 6.92 1.21
C LYS A 115 28.62 6.12 2.39
N PHE A 116 27.75 5.12 2.13
CA PHE A 116 26.95 4.47 3.17
C PHE A 116 27.40 3.05 3.52
N SER A 117 28.26 2.42 2.72
CA SER A 117 28.75 1.05 2.89
C SER A 117 27.63 -0.02 2.86
N PHE A 118 26.51 0.29 2.18
CA PHE A 118 25.40 -0.63 1.89
C PHE A 118 24.71 -0.22 0.58
N PRO A 119 23.92 -1.12 -0.07
CA PRO A 119 23.23 -0.81 -1.32
C PRO A 119 22.09 0.20 -1.11
N PHE A 120 21.76 0.94 -2.16
CA PHE A 120 20.55 1.76 -2.19
C PHE A 120 19.31 0.88 -2.18
N ILE A 121 18.44 1.09 -1.20
CA ILE A 121 17.18 0.36 -1.05
C ILE A 121 16.01 1.27 -1.40
N LEU A 122 15.17 0.81 -2.31
CA LEU A 122 13.92 1.48 -2.67
C LEU A 122 12.84 0.44 -2.98
N ALA A 123 11.67 0.61 -2.41
CA ALA A 123 10.48 -0.13 -2.79
C ALA A 123 10.00 0.38 -4.16
N VAL A 124 10.44 -0.27 -5.23
CA VAL A 124 10.33 0.24 -6.61
C VAL A 124 8.92 0.19 -7.21
N ARG A 125 7.94 -0.41 -6.52
CA ARG A 125 6.55 -0.44 -6.98
C ARG A 125 6.00 0.99 -7.06
N GLY A 126 5.45 1.37 -8.24
CA GLY A 126 5.00 2.73 -8.53
C GLY A 126 6.12 3.73 -8.84
N HIS A 127 7.33 3.24 -9.12
CA HIS A 127 8.45 4.02 -9.63
C HIS A 127 8.79 3.62 -11.07
N ASP A 128 9.36 4.56 -11.80
CA ASP A 128 10.02 4.41 -13.09
C ASP A 128 11.53 4.70 -12.97
N PRO A 129 12.34 4.44 -14.00
CA PRO A 129 13.79 4.69 -13.94
C PRO A 129 14.16 6.12 -13.54
N ASN A 130 13.43 7.13 -14.04
CA ASN A 130 13.72 8.53 -13.75
C ASN A 130 13.46 8.89 -12.28
N SER A 131 12.35 8.44 -11.71
CA SER A 131 12.01 8.66 -10.30
C SER A 131 12.95 7.89 -9.36
N ILE A 132 13.43 6.71 -9.77
CA ILE A 132 14.47 5.96 -9.04
C ILE A 132 15.78 6.76 -9.00
N LEU A 133 16.26 7.25 -10.15
CA LEU A 133 17.47 8.06 -10.25
C LEU A 133 17.35 9.37 -9.44
N ALA A 134 16.18 10.02 -9.49
CA ALA A 134 15.91 11.22 -8.71
C ALA A 134 15.97 10.93 -7.19
N SER A 135 15.35 9.83 -6.75
CA SER A 135 15.40 9.38 -5.36
C SER A 135 16.85 9.11 -4.90
N MET A 136 17.65 8.42 -5.72
CA MET A 136 19.06 8.16 -5.40
C MET A 136 19.86 9.45 -5.22
N ARG A 137 19.71 10.41 -6.15
CA ARG A 137 20.39 11.72 -6.05
C ARG A 137 20.01 12.47 -4.77
N GLY A 138 18.72 12.50 -4.45
CA GLY A 138 18.22 13.17 -3.25
C GLY A 138 18.79 12.54 -1.98
N ARG A 139 18.74 11.22 -1.87
CA ARG A 139 19.16 10.47 -0.68
C ARG A 139 20.67 10.40 -0.50
N LEU A 140 21.46 10.65 -1.54
CA LEU A 140 22.91 10.84 -1.39
C LEU A 140 23.27 12.03 -0.50
N ASN A 141 22.34 12.96 -0.24
CA ASN A 141 22.58 14.09 0.67
C ASN A 141 22.28 13.75 2.15
N ASN A 142 21.64 12.62 2.44
CA ASN A 142 21.32 12.21 3.79
C ASN A 142 22.60 11.95 4.60
N ASP A 143 22.50 12.13 5.93
CA ASP A 143 23.51 11.58 6.84
C ASP A 143 23.36 10.06 6.95
N PRO A 144 24.42 9.33 7.39
CA PRO A 144 24.41 7.86 7.40
C PRO A 144 23.31 7.25 8.30
N GLU A 145 22.94 7.90 9.41
CA GLU A 145 21.91 7.37 10.32
C GLU A 145 20.51 7.57 9.73
N LEU A 146 20.23 8.75 9.19
CA LEU A 146 18.99 9.00 8.47
C LEU A 146 18.82 8.01 7.31
N GLU A 147 19.92 7.78 6.57
CA GLU A 147 19.87 6.87 5.42
C GLU A 147 19.68 5.41 5.83
N ARG A 148 20.29 4.97 6.94
CA ARG A 148 20.02 3.64 7.52
C ARG A 148 18.54 3.47 7.89
N HIS A 149 17.93 4.44 8.56
CA HIS A 149 16.51 4.40 8.91
C HIS A 149 15.62 4.41 7.65
N THR A 150 15.99 5.23 6.65
CA THR A 150 15.28 5.28 5.37
C THR A 150 15.34 3.93 4.66
N ALA A 151 16.51 3.30 4.61
CA ALA A 151 16.67 1.97 4.01
C ALA A 151 15.81 0.92 4.70
N LEU A 152 15.79 0.88 6.05
CA LEU A 152 14.94 -0.04 6.81
C LEU A 152 13.44 0.21 6.57
N SER A 153 13.03 1.47 6.45
CA SER A 153 11.65 1.82 6.08
C SER A 153 11.28 1.28 4.70
N GLN A 154 12.18 1.43 3.72
CA GLN A 154 11.98 0.88 2.38
C GLN A 154 11.91 -0.65 2.37
N ILE A 155 12.74 -1.32 3.17
CA ILE A 155 12.68 -2.77 3.38
C ILE A 155 11.31 -3.17 3.95
N GLY A 156 10.79 -2.40 4.91
CA GLY A 156 9.45 -2.61 5.46
C GLY A 156 8.33 -2.48 4.43
N LEU A 157 8.46 -1.56 3.46
CA LEU A 157 7.53 -1.44 2.33
C LEU A 157 7.61 -2.65 1.39
N ILE A 158 8.83 -3.07 1.03
CA ILE A 158 9.07 -4.28 0.21
C ILE A 158 8.43 -5.51 0.89
N GLY A 159 8.67 -5.68 2.19
CA GLY A 159 8.07 -6.75 2.98
C GLY A 159 6.53 -6.73 2.94
N GLY A 160 5.92 -5.54 3.03
CA GLY A 160 4.47 -5.36 2.90
C GLY A 160 3.94 -5.82 1.54
N TYR A 161 4.61 -5.48 0.46
CA TYR A 161 4.23 -5.91 -0.90
C TYR A 161 4.35 -7.42 -1.08
N ARG A 162 5.43 -8.03 -0.55
CA ARG A 162 5.64 -9.48 -0.61
C ARG A 162 4.62 -10.25 0.24
N LEU A 163 4.29 -9.74 1.43
CA LEU A 163 3.21 -10.30 2.25
C LEU A 163 1.86 -10.22 1.55
N ALA A 164 1.55 -9.09 0.90
CA ALA A 164 0.33 -8.92 0.12
C ALA A 164 0.22 -9.91 -1.06
N ASP A 165 1.34 -10.37 -1.60
CA ASP A 165 1.39 -11.36 -2.66
C ASP A 165 1.33 -12.81 -2.12
N LEU A 166 1.69 -13.07 -0.86
CA LEU A 166 1.83 -14.39 -0.27
C LEU A 166 0.67 -14.77 0.66
N VAL A 167 0.18 -13.83 1.48
CA VAL A 167 -0.78 -14.10 2.58
C VAL A 167 -2.13 -13.48 2.27
N THR A 168 -3.18 -14.30 2.32
CA THR A 168 -4.57 -13.81 2.25
C THR A 168 -5.12 -13.57 3.66
N SER A 169 -5.89 -12.50 3.82
CA SER A 169 -6.52 -12.09 5.08
C SER A 169 -7.95 -11.62 4.80
N PRO A 170 -8.91 -11.80 5.73
CA PRO A 170 -10.26 -11.26 5.57
C PRO A 170 -10.22 -9.74 5.34
N ALA A 171 -11.02 -9.24 4.38
CA ALA A 171 -11.01 -7.82 4.06
C ALA A 171 -11.46 -6.96 5.23
N GLY A 172 -12.46 -7.40 5.99
CA GLY A 172 -12.93 -6.71 7.18
C GLY A 172 -11.85 -6.50 8.23
N ALA A 173 -11.03 -7.53 8.48
CA ALA A 173 -9.91 -7.45 9.41
C ALA A 173 -8.81 -6.48 8.92
N GLU A 174 -8.54 -6.48 7.61
CA GLU A 174 -7.57 -5.53 7.01
C GLU A 174 -8.09 -4.09 7.13
N VAL A 175 -9.36 -3.85 6.79
CA VAL A 175 -9.96 -2.51 6.88
C VAL A 175 -9.96 -2.00 8.32
N ALA A 176 -10.30 -2.85 9.30
CA ALA A 176 -10.24 -2.51 10.72
C ALA A 176 -8.82 -2.09 11.15
N ALA A 177 -7.82 -2.88 10.80
CA ALA A 177 -6.42 -2.59 11.12
C ALA A 177 -5.91 -1.31 10.41
N MET A 178 -6.27 -1.10 9.16
CA MET A 178 -5.94 0.13 8.41
C MET A 178 -6.61 1.35 9.04
N SER A 179 -7.89 1.24 9.43
CA SER A 179 -8.64 2.33 10.08
C SER A 179 -8.01 2.71 11.42
N GLU A 180 -7.65 1.73 12.24
CA GLU A 180 -6.97 1.94 13.52
C GLU A 180 -5.62 2.65 13.34
N LYS A 181 -4.84 2.22 12.35
CA LYS A 181 -3.54 2.80 12.05
C LYS A 181 -3.64 4.23 11.52
N LEU A 182 -4.63 4.54 10.68
CA LEU A 182 -4.91 5.92 10.26
C LEU A 182 -5.30 6.80 11.45
N ALA A 183 -6.17 6.31 12.33
CA ALA A 183 -6.57 7.04 13.53
C ALA A 183 -5.41 7.30 14.49
N ALA A 184 -4.43 6.39 14.56
CA ALA A 184 -3.21 6.56 15.36
C ALA A 184 -2.22 7.55 14.74
N SER A 185 -2.19 7.68 13.41
CA SER A 185 -1.28 8.58 12.68
C SER A 185 -1.76 10.04 12.67
N ALA A 186 -3.07 10.26 12.84
CA ALA A 186 -3.68 11.58 12.99
C ALA A 186 -4.16 11.71 14.44
N PRO A 187 -3.45 12.43 15.34
CA PRO A 187 -3.96 12.67 16.67
C PRO A 187 -5.25 13.47 16.58
N LEU A 188 -6.36 12.75 16.60
CA LEU A 188 -7.69 13.32 16.66
C LEU A 188 -7.74 14.20 17.91
N SER A 189 -7.95 15.50 17.72
CA SER A 189 -8.46 16.32 18.80
C SER A 189 -9.82 15.73 19.20
N ARG A 190 -9.79 14.83 20.18
CA ARG A 190 -10.98 14.22 20.80
C ARG A 190 -11.68 15.28 21.63
N SER A 191 -12.36 16.20 20.97
CA SER A 191 -13.39 17.00 21.61
C SER A 191 -14.75 16.48 21.14
N ARG A 192 -15.27 15.51 21.88
CA ARG A 192 -16.68 15.16 21.83
C ARG A 192 -17.45 16.19 22.67
N SER A 193 -17.94 17.22 22.01
CA SER A 193 -19.08 18.01 22.52
C SER A 193 -20.00 18.32 21.35
N PRO A 194 -21.31 18.12 21.49
CA PRO A 194 -22.27 18.29 20.40
C PRO A 194 -22.71 19.74 20.21
N THR A 195 -21.83 20.71 20.39
CA THR A 195 -22.13 22.12 20.18
C THR A 195 -21.04 22.77 19.35
N THR A 196 -21.39 23.04 18.09
CA THR A 196 -20.86 24.08 17.20
C THR A 196 -19.50 24.68 17.55
N VAL A 197 -18.40 24.01 17.20
CA VAL A 197 -17.09 24.67 16.99
C VAL A 197 -16.37 23.93 15.86
N ALA A 198 -15.88 24.69 14.90
CA ALA A 198 -15.10 24.19 13.77
C ALA A 198 -14.01 23.24 14.24
N THR A 199 -14.01 22.01 13.71
CA THR A 199 -12.93 21.03 13.93
C THR A 199 -11.63 21.67 13.47
N PRO A 200 -10.57 21.71 14.32
CA PRO A 200 -9.28 22.19 13.82
C PRO A 200 -8.85 21.30 12.65
N ALA A 201 -8.44 21.91 11.57
CA ALA A 201 -7.90 21.22 10.41
C ALA A 201 -6.73 20.33 10.87
N ALA A 202 -6.66 19.10 10.34
CA ALA A 202 -5.53 18.20 10.58
C ALA A 202 -4.23 18.94 10.26
N SER A 203 -3.17 18.71 11.07
CA SER A 203 -1.91 19.37 10.78
C SER A 203 -1.38 18.91 9.41
N PRO A 204 -0.61 19.74 8.68
CA PRO A 204 -0.02 19.33 7.40
C PRO A 204 0.82 18.05 7.54
N VAL A 205 1.42 17.79 8.70
CA VAL A 205 2.21 16.59 8.98
C VAL A 205 1.30 15.36 9.07
N ASP A 206 0.14 15.46 9.73
CA ASP A 206 -0.81 14.36 9.86
C ASP A 206 -1.43 13.98 8.50
N ALA A 207 -1.73 14.98 7.68
CA ALA A 207 -2.21 14.79 6.32
C ALA A 207 -1.19 14.04 5.44
N LEU A 208 0.09 14.40 5.55
CA LEU A 208 1.19 13.73 4.84
C LEU A 208 1.38 12.28 5.30
N GLN A 209 1.28 12.01 6.61
CA GLN A 209 1.41 10.65 7.15
C GLN A 209 0.25 9.76 6.68
N SER A 210 -0.98 10.26 6.72
CA SER A 210 -2.16 9.54 6.24
C SER A 210 -2.06 9.26 4.73
N ALA A 211 -1.61 10.22 3.93
CA ALA A 211 -1.39 10.05 2.50
C ALA A 211 -0.31 8.98 2.20
N ALA A 212 0.76 8.96 2.98
CA ALA A 212 1.82 7.96 2.85
C ALA A 212 1.31 6.54 3.14
N LEU A 213 0.50 6.36 4.18
CA LEU A 213 -0.12 5.06 4.51
C LEU A 213 -1.08 4.60 3.41
N LEU A 214 -1.95 5.48 2.93
CA LEU A 214 -2.88 5.16 1.83
C LEU A 214 -2.11 4.77 0.56
N ARG A 215 -1.06 5.51 0.21
CA ARG A 215 -0.18 5.16 -0.91
C ARG A 215 0.45 3.78 -0.72
N GLU A 216 0.98 3.48 0.46
CA GLU A 216 1.56 2.17 0.78
C GLU A 216 0.56 1.04 0.53
N TRP A 217 -0.67 1.19 1.05
CA TRP A 217 -1.69 0.14 0.93
C TRP A 217 -2.26 0.01 -0.48
N MET A 218 -2.45 1.11 -1.21
CA MET A 218 -2.85 1.09 -2.62
C MET A 218 -1.81 0.35 -3.47
N LEU A 219 -0.52 0.66 -3.27
CA LEU A 219 0.55 -0.04 -3.98
C LEU A 219 0.68 -1.51 -3.55
N ALA A 220 0.45 -1.85 -2.28
CA ALA A 220 0.40 -3.24 -1.82
C ALA A 220 -0.74 -4.03 -2.47
N ALA A 221 -1.90 -3.39 -2.68
CA ALA A 221 -3.03 -3.95 -3.43
C ALA A 221 -2.79 -4.02 -4.95
N ASN A 222 -1.64 -3.53 -5.43
CA ASN A 222 -1.28 -3.44 -6.86
C ASN A 222 -2.22 -2.50 -7.64
N LEU A 223 -2.62 -1.41 -7.00
CA LEU A 223 -3.29 -0.30 -7.67
C LEU A 223 -2.23 0.64 -8.26
N ASP A 224 -2.45 1.11 -9.48
CA ASP A 224 -1.66 2.20 -10.06
C ASP A 224 -2.02 3.49 -9.31
N PHE A 225 -1.02 4.12 -8.70
CA PHE A 225 -1.21 5.23 -7.78
C PHE A 225 -1.03 6.58 -8.47
N TYR A 226 -1.93 7.50 -8.21
CA TYR A 226 -1.94 8.86 -8.75
C TYR A 226 -2.20 9.88 -7.66
N THR A 227 -1.58 11.05 -7.80
CA THR A 227 -1.82 12.22 -6.94
C THR A 227 -2.32 13.37 -7.80
N ALA A 228 -3.47 13.92 -7.46
CA ALA A 228 -4.00 15.11 -8.10
C ALA A 228 -3.33 16.39 -7.58
N PRO A 229 -3.36 17.50 -8.34
CA PRO A 229 -2.77 18.78 -7.91
C PRO A 229 -3.30 19.32 -6.57
N ASN A 230 -4.53 18.97 -6.21
CA ASN A 230 -5.14 19.33 -4.92
C ASN A 230 -4.77 18.36 -3.76
N GLY A 231 -3.83 17.46 -3.97
CA GLY A 231 -3.41 16.48 -2.96
C GLY A 231 -4.33 15.26 -2.81
N SER A 232 -5.43 15.17 -3.55
CA SER A 232 -6.28 13.97 -3.58
C SER A 232 -5.55 12.80 -4.22
N LEU A 233 -5.83 11.59 -3.73
CA LEU A 233 -5.17 10.36 -4.15
C LEU A 233 -6.15 9.47 -4.91
N ALA A 234 -5.66 8.78 -5.93
CA ALA A 234 -6.41 7.73 -6.61
C ALA A 234 -5.55 6.47 -6.76
N GLY A 235 -6.16 5.32 -6.50
CA GLY A 235 -5.59 4.01 -6.81
C GLY A 235 -6.45 3.33 -7.87
N VAL A 236 -5.85 2.96 -9.00
CA VAL A 236 -6.57 2.42 -10.15
C VAL A 236 -6.16 0.96 -10.40
N GLN A 237 -7.14 0.09 -10.62
CA GLN A 237 -6.93 -1.28 -11.07
C GLN A 237 -7.69 -1.48 -12.38
N GLN A 238 -6.97 -1.62 -13.47
CA GLN A 238 -7.53 -1.85 -14.78
C GLN A 238 -7.54 -3.35 -15.11
N HIS A 239 -8.71 -3.90 -15.35
CA HIS A 239 -8.89 -5.30 -15.73
C HIS A 239 -9.27 -5.47 -17.20
N THR A 240 -10.01 -4.52 -17.75
CA THR A 240 -10.53 -4.56 -19.12
C THR A 240 -10.41 -3.18 -19.77
N ALA A 241 -9.81 -3.10 -20.94
CA ALA A 241 -9.50 -1.82 -21.60
C ALA A 241 -10.73 -0.90 -21.84
N ASN A 242 -11.93 -1.48 -22.07
CA ASN A 242 -13.14 -0.74 -22.39
C ASN A 242 -14.20 -0.76 -21.28
N ALA A 243 -13.89 -1.34 -20.10
CA ALA A 243 -14.85 -1.34 -19.00
C ALA A 243 -14.94 0.04 -18.35
N LYS A 244 -16.14 0.38 -17.85
CA LYS A 244 -16.32 1.56 -17.00
C LYS A 244 -15.53 1.42 -15.71
N TYR A 245 -15.21 2.54 -15.09
CA TYR A 245 -14.61 2.57 -13.76
C TYR A 245 -15.70 2.63 -12.70
N LEU A 246 -15.59 1.79 -11.68
CA LEU A 246 -16.34 1.92 -10.45
C LEU A 246 -15.55 2.78 -9.48
N LEU A 247 -16.12 3.92 -9.08
CA LEU A 247 -15.54 4.82 -8.08
C LEU A 247 -15.95 4.39 -6.68
N VAL A 248 -14.96 4.20 -5.81
CA VAL A 248 -15.13 3.83 -4.39
C VAL A 248 -14.41 4.87 -3.52
N GLY A 249 -15.03 5.25 -2.40
CA GLY A 249 -14.52 6.31 -1.52
C GLY A 249 -15.21 7.66 -1.69
N VAL A 250 -16.19 7.73 -2.59
CA VAL A 250 -17.10 8.87 -2.79
C VAL A 250 -18.53 8.37 -3.00
N TYR A 251 -19.52 9.22 -2.76
CA TYR A 251 -20.94 8.90 -3.01
C TYR A 251 -21.70 10.14 -3.50
N PRO A 252 -22.79 9.99 -4.27
CA PRO A 252 -23.64 11.11 -4.64
C PRO A 252 -24.47 11.59 -3.44
N ASP A 253 -24.51 12.90 -3.21
CA ASP A 253 -25.43 13.52 -2.28
C ASP A 253 -26.86 13.47 -2.87
N PRO A 254 -27.84 12.84 -2.18
CA PRO A 254 -29.18 12.68 -2.73
C PRO A 254 -29.95 14.01 -2.88
N THR A 255 -29.52 15.07 -2.16
CA THR A 255 -30.18 16.37 -2.18
C THR A 255 -29.67 17.28 -3.28
N THR A 256 -28.36 17.25 -3.53
CA THR A 256 -27.68 18.18 -4.43
C THR A 256 -27.17 17.52 -5.70
N GLY A 257 -27.09 16.20 -5.75
CA GLY A 257 -26.48 15.44 -6.83
C GLY A 257 -24.95 15.61 -6.92
N THR A 258 -24.36 16.41 -6.03
CA THR A 258 -22.90 16.57 -5.96
C THR A 258 -22.25 15.35 -5.32
N LEU A 259 -21.03 15.03 -5.74
CA LEU A 259 -20.29 13.93 -5.12
C LEU A 259 -19.68 14.38 -3.80
N ARG A 260 -19.89 13.58 -2.75
CA ARG A 260 -19.30 13.72 -1.43
C ARG A 260 -18.34 12.57 -1.16
N ARG A 261 -17.48 12.75 -0.19
CA ARG A 261 -16.54 11.70 0.26
C ARG A 261 -17.24 10.72 1.19
N ASP A 262 -16.87 9.45 1.07
CA ASP A 262 -17.30 8.39 2.00
C ASP A 262 -16.34 8.27 3.20
N GLY A 263 -15.68 9.35 3.58
CA GLY A 263 -14.63 9.33 4.58
C GLY A 263 -13.44 8.45 4.16
N SER A 264 -12.64 8.00 5.13
CA SER A 264 -11.54 7.08 4.86
C SER A 264 -12.01 5.65 4.61
N LEU A 265 -13.17 5.27 5.11
CA LEU A 265 -13.61 3.89 5.18
C LEU A 265 -13.93 3.29 3.82
N GLY A 266 -14.60 4.04 2.93
CA GLY A 266 -14.86 3.61 1.55
C GLY A 266 -13.56 3.36 0.79
N SER A 267 -12.57 4.24 0.95
CA SER A 267 -11.24 4.05 0.35
C SER A 267 -10.55 2.78 0.87
N LEU A 268 -10.61 2.52 2.19
CA LEU A 268 -10.01 1.33 2.79
C LEU A 268 -10.70 0.05 2.33
N LEU A 269 -12.03 0.05 2.21
CA LEU A 269 -12.79 -1.06 1.61
C LEU A 269 -12.37 -1.31 0.17
N GLY A 270 -12.27 -0.26 -0.64
CA GLY A 270 -11.81 -0.37 -2.03
C GLY A 270 -10.42 -0.98 -2.15
N ILE A 271 -9.48 -0.58 -1.29
CA ILE A 271 -8.12 -1.15 -1.24
C ILE A 271 -8.16 -2.64 -0.86
N ALA A 272 -8.90 -3.00 0.20
CA ALA A 272 -8.97 -4.38 0.67
C ALA A 272 -9.63 -5.30 -0.37
N VAL A 273 -10.70 -4.84 -1.03
CA VAL A 273 -11.39 -5.61 -2.07
C VAL A 273 -10.54 -5.74 -3.33
N ALA A 274 -9.83 -4.68 -3.76
CA ALA A 274 -8.87 -4.75 -4.85
C ALA A 274 -7.82 -5.86 -4.62
N GLN A 275 -7.32 -5.93 -3.39
CA GLN A 275 -6.38 -6.97 -2.96
C GLN A 275 -6.99 -8.37 -3.07
N GLN A 276 -8.22 -8.57 -2.60
CA GLN A 276 -8.90 -9.87 -2.64
C GLN A 276 -9.21 -10.31 -4.08
N ILE A 277 -9.73 -9.41 -4.92
CA ILE A 277 -10.00 -9.68 -6.35
C ILE A 277 -8.73 -10.19 -7.03
N ARG A 278 -7.61 -9.50 -6.81
CA ARG A 278 -6.31 -9.90 -7.35
C ARG A 278 -5.86 -11.27 -6.84
N GLN A 279 -5.95 -11.51 -5.53
CA GLN A 279 -5.52 -12.76 -4.89
C GLN A 279 -6.37 -13.96 -5.32
N LYS A 280 -7.67 -13.76 -5.48
CA LYS A 280 -8.61 -14.79 -5.95
C LYS A 280 -8.60 -14.97 -7.48
N GLY A 281 -7.95 -14.07 -8.22
CA GLY A 281 -7.95 -14.08 -9.69
C GLY A 281 -9.35 -13.88 -10.29
N LEU A 282 -10.19 -13.07 -9.64
CA LEU A 282 -11.58 -12.85 -10.07
C LEU A 282 -11.64 -11.93 -11.29
N ALA A 283 -12.46 -12.31 -12.27
CA ALA A 283 -12.81 -11.43 -13.37
C ALA A 283 -13.79 -10.35 -12.88
N THR A 284 -13.59 -9.10 -13.31
CA THR A 284 -14.43 -7.97 -12.95
C THR A 284 -15.10 -7.37 -14.18
N ARG A 285 -16.31 -6.86 -14.03
CA ARG A 285 -17.03 -6.11 -15.06
C ARG A 285 -16.69 -4.63 -15.11
N TYR A 286 -16.08 -4.12 -14.04
CA TYR A 286 -15.59 -2.75 -13.92
C TYR A 286 -14.08 -2.74 -13.73
N ASN A 287 -13.46 -1.66 -14.18
CA ASN A 287 -12.19 -1.24 -13.64
C ASN A 287 -12.44 -0.57 -12.27
N LEU A 288 -11.56 -0.70 -11.32
CA LEU A 288 -11.73 -0.13 -9.99
C LEU A 288 -10.92 1.17 -9.88
N CYS A 289 -11.54 2.23 -9.35
CA CYS A 289 -10.87 3.46 -8.98
C CYS A 289 -11.19 3.79 -7.52
N VAL A 290 -10.21 3.63 -6.64
CA VAL A 290 -10.32 3.97 -5.22
C VAL A 290 -9.87 5.41 -5.03
N LEU A 291 -10.74 6.23 -4.49
CA LEU A 291 -10.48 7.65 -4.26
C LEU A 291 -10.27 7.92 -2.77
N ALA A 292 -9.19 8.62 -2.44
CA ALA A 292 -8.94 9.15 -1.11
C ALA A 292 -8.53 10.62 -1.24
N SER A 293 -9.08 11.47 -0.39
CA SER A 293 -8.82 12.90 -0.46
C SER A 293 -8.27 13.42 0.86
N SER A 294 -7.43 14.46 0.79
CA SER A 294 -6.99 15.21 1.95
C SER A 294 -8.15 15.93 2.65
N ALA A 295 -8.01 16.21 3.93
CA ALA A 295 -9.09 16.55 4.86
C ALA A 295 -9.79 17.91 4.64
N GLU A 296 -9.43 18.72 3.65
CA GLU A 296 -10.03 20.04 3.47
C GLU A 296 -11.37 19.97 2.73
N ALA A 297 -12.40 20.56 3.31
CA ALA A 297 -13.81 20.48 2.89
C ALA A 297 -14.09 21.07 1.49
N ASP A 298 -13.18 21.85 0.92
CA ASP A 298 -13.34 22.55 -0.38
C ASP A 298 -12.66 21.85 -1.57
N THR A 299 -12.08 20.67 -1.37
CA THR A 299 -11.42 19.98 -2.47
C THR A 299 -12.41 19.12 -3.25
N ASP A 300 -12.42 19.31 -4.57
CA ASP A 300 -13.19 18.51 -5.49
C ASP A 300 -12.79 17.02 -5.43
N PRO A 301 -13.68 16.12 -5.00
CA PRO A 301 -13.37 14.70 -4.85
C PRO A 301 -13.12 14.01 -6.18
N LEU A 302 -13.49 14.62 -7.31
CA LEU A 302 -13.27 14.11 -8.66
C LEU A 302 -12.00 14.64 -9.31
N ALA A 303 -11.24 15.52 -8.68
CA ALA A 303 -10.00 16.03 -9.28
C ALA A 303 -9.05 14.90 -9.73
N PRO A 304 -8.85 13.79 -8.99
CA PRO A 304 -8.09 12.65 -9.48
C PRO A 304 -8.72 12.01 -10.71
N VAL A 305 -10.04 11.86 -10.73
CA VAL A 305 -10.78 11.26 -11.87
C VAL A 305 -10.60 12.09 -13.13
N ARG A 306 -10.70 13.41 -13.00
CA ARG A 306 -10.50 14.33 -14.13
C ARG A 306 -9.05 14.32 -14.64
N SER A 307 -8.08 14.30 -13.74
CA SER A 307 -6.67 14.23 -14.13
C SER A 307 -6.30 12.92 -14.84
N LEU A 308 -7.07 11.86 -14.61
CA LEU A 308 -6.95 10.58 -15.31
C LEU A 308 -7.76 10.50 -16.61
N GLY A 309 -8.51 11.56 -16.97
CA GLY A 309 -9.35 11.56 -18.16
C GLY A 309 -10.56 10.61 -18.09
N LEU A 310 -10.97 10.19 -16.90
CA LEU A 310 -12.05 9.20 -16.70
C LEU A 310 -13.46 9.81 -16.74
N THR A 311 -13.61 11.09 -17.05
CA THR A 311 -14.88 11.81 -17.12
C THR A 311 -15.85 11.15 -18.12
N GLY A 312 -17.04 10.79 -17.67
CA GLY A 312 -18.06 10.12 -18.48
C GLY A 312 -17.96 8.60 -18.59
N HIS A 313 -16.93 8.00 -18.03
CA HIS A 313 -16.67 6.55 -18.09
C HIS A 313 -16.68 5.86 -16.71
N TYR A 314 -17.43 6.41 -15.73
CA TYR A 314 -17.44 5.85 -14.37
C TYR A 314 -18.86 5.68 -13.85
N GLU A 315 -18.99 4.79 -12.86
CA GLU A 315 -20.13 4.66 -11.96
C GLU A 315 -19.66 4.82 -10.52
N VAL A 316 -20.52 5.34 -9.64
CA VAL A 316 -20.18 5.49 -8.21
C VAL A 316 -20.78 4.33 -7.45
N PHE A 317 -20.00 3.70 -6.56
CA PHE A 317 -20.50 2.63 -5.71
C PHE A 317 -21.60 3.18 -4.79
N PRO A 318 -22.83 2.60 -4.81
CA PRO A 318 -23.95 3.15 -4.08
C PRO A 318 -23.73 3.12 -2.56
N ARG A 319 -23.93 4.25 -1.88
CA ARG A 319 -23.79 4.35 -0.42
C ARG A 319 -24.70 3.39 0.34
N GLU A 320 -25.93 3.18 -0.15
CA GLU A 320 -26.91 2.28 0.44
C GLU A 320 -26.45 0.81 0.50
N GLN A 321 -25.47 0.47 -0.33
CA GLN A 321 -24.80 -0.84 -0.36
C GLN A 321 -23.52 -0.87 0.47
N SER A 322 -22.94 0.29 0.80
CA SER A 322 -21.85 0.41 1.76
C SER A 322 -22.44 0.51 3.16
N ILE A 323 -22.75 -0.62 3.78
CA ILE A 323 -23.45 -0.76 5.07
C ILE A 323 -22.53 -0.35 6.24
N VAL A 324 -21.97 0.85 6.18
CA VAL A 324 -21.09 1.33 7.26
C VAL A 324 -21.73 2.56 7.90
N PRO A 325 -22.18 2.47 9.18
CA PRO A 325 -22.75 3.62 9.89
C PRO A 325 -21.69 4.70 10.11
N ASP A 326 -22.05 5.96 9.87
CA ASP A 326 -21.17 7.14 9.97
C ASP A 326 -20.60 7.42 11.38
N TYR A 327 -21.00 6.71 12.44
CA TYR A 327 -20.79 7.14 13.83
C TYR A 327 -20.16 6.12 14.79
N ILE A 328 -20.02 4.87 14.40
CA ILE A 328 -19.37 3.84 15.25
C ILE A 328 -18.37 3.12 14.35
N PRO A 329 -17.11 2.98 14.76
CA PRO A 329 -16.20 2.13 14.00
C PRO A 329 -16.81 0.73 13.92
N PRO A 330 -17.18 0.26 12.71
CA PRO A 330 -17.84 -1.02 12.54
C PRO A 330 -16.90 -2.14 12.95
N ASP A 331 -17.46 -3.22 13.50
CA ASP A 331 -16.70 -4.43 13.77
C ASP A 331 -16.20 -5.09 12.47
N ALA A 332 -15.24 -5.99 12.61
CA ALA A 332 -14.61 -6.66 11.47
C ALA A 332 -15.64 -7.46 10.63
N ASP A 333 -16.69 -8.02 11.25
CA ASP A 333 -17.72 -8.79 10.54
C ASP A 333 -18.62 -7.89 9.69
N THR A 334 -18.93 -6.69 10.17
CA THR A 334 -19.66 -5.68 9.39
C THR A 334 -18.83 -5.20 8.20
N LEU A 335 -17.56 -4.96 8.42
CA LEU A 335 -16.62 -4.59 7.35
C LEU A 335 -16.43 -5.72 6.32
N GLU A 336 -16.41 -6.97 6.77
CA GLU A 336 -16.32 -8.13 5.88
C GLU A 336 -17.57 -8.24 5.00
N ARG A 337 -18.77 -8.05 5.54
CA ARG A 337 -20.03 -8.02 4.76
C ARG A 337 -20.05 -6.89 3.73
N ALA A 338 -19.57 -5.70 4.10
CA ALA A 338 -19.43 -4.58 3.17
C ALA A 338 -18.45 -4.88 2.04
N ALA A 339 -17.30 -5.47 2.36
CA ALA A 339 -16.30 -5.89 1.39
C ALA A 339 -16.83 -6.95 0.42
N GLN A 340 -17.55 -7.96 0.92
CA GLN A 340 -18.20 -8.99 0.09
C GLN A 340 -19.29 -8.39 -0.81
N THR A 341 -19.97 -7.35 -0.36
CA THR A 341 -20.97 -6.65 -1.18
C THR A 341 -20.30 -5.90 -2.33
N LEU A 342 -19.20 -5.18 -2.06
CA LEU A 342 -18.43 -4.50 -3.09
C LEU A 342 -17.78 -5.51 -4.07
N GLU A 343 -17.22 -6.62 -3.57
CA GLU A 343 -16.65 -7.69 -4.40
C GLU A 343 -17.71 -8.25 -5.36
N ARG A 344 -18.92 -8.57 -4.84
CA ARG A 344 -20.04 -9.05 -5.66
C ARG A 344 -20.45 -8.02 -6.71
N PHE A 345 -20.55 -6.76 -6.32
CA PHE A 345 -20.92 -5.68 -7.26
C PHE A 345 -19.91 -5.56 -8.41
N LEU A 346 -18.62 -5.72 -8.13
CA LEU A 346 -17.57 -5.69 -9.13
C LEU A 346 -17.56 -6.92 -10.06
N THR A 347 -17.92 -8.10 -9.56
CA THR A 347 -17.71 -9.37 -10.26
C THR A 347 -18.98 -9.96 -10.90
N THR A 348 -20.16 -9.68 -10.34
CA THR A 348 -21.42 -10.26 -10.83
C THR A 348 -21.89 -9.58 -12.12
N GLN A 349 -22.22 -10.35 -13.17
CA GLN A 349 -22.88 -9.81 -14.35
C GLN A 349 -24.30 -9.34 -13.99
N PRO A 350 -24.80 -8.22 -14.56
CA PRO A 350 -26.21 -7.87 -14.41
C PRO A 350 -27.04 -9.05 -14.96
N SER A 351 -28.02 -9.48 -14.17
CA SER A 351 -29.03 -10.42 -14.67
C SER A 351 -29.63 -9.80 -15.94
N THR A 352 -29.38 -10.41 -17.09
CA THR A 352 -30.10 -10.07 -18.31
C THR A 352 -31.57 -10.46 -18.09
N ASN A 353 -32.38 -9.49 -17.68
CA ASN A 353 -33.83 -9.56 -17.79
C ASN A 353 -34.25 -9.05 -19.16
#